data_758acea95527d61e23cab391ea5a76ee
#
_entry.id   758acea95527d61e23cab391ea5a76ee
#
_cell.length_a   1.000
_cell.length_b   1.000
_cell.length_c   1.000
_cell.angle_alpha   90.00
_cell.angle_beta   90.00
_cell.angle_gamma   90.00
#
_symmetry.space_group_name_H-M   'P 1'
#
loop_
_entity.id
_entity.type
_entity.pdbx_description
1 polymer ?
#
loop_
_entity_poly.entity_id
_entity_poly.type
_entity_poly.pdbx_seq_one_letter_code
_entity_poly.pdbx_strand_id
1 'polypeptide(L)'
;VYKMDHRAGILMAVFVLIYIIMVGGLYFYSKNIIMKDLVEFAAQYGIVQNTLLRELSIPYAILLDDGKAVWMNDEFEAILGGKPKGEAYISKYIPELNRSIFPKEDQQKVTMEVYYDDKEYQAELRRVSVEGFSDTEQLMELPKEKEYFIAVYLQDVTELNRTIRENEEQRMVAGLV
;
A
#
# COMPACT_ATOMS: atom_id res chain seq x y z
N VAL A 1 23.06 70.18 4.01
CA VAL A 1 22.86 69.86 2.60
C VAL A 1 23.69 68.62 2.27
N TYR A 2 23.10 67.45 2.32
CA TYR A 2 23.71 66.18 1.87
C TYR A 2 23.78 66.22 0.35
N LYS A 3 24.90 66.48 -0.24
CA LYS A 3 25.16 66.27 -1.65
C LYS A 3 25.37 64.73 -1.82
N MET A 4 24.30 64.04 -2.13
CA MET A 4 24.36 62.63 -2.44
C MET A 4 25.23 62.44 -3.70
N ASP A 5 26.37 61.79 -3.55
CA ASP A 5 27.30 61.59 -4.65
C ASP A 5 26.65 60.54 -5.58
N HIS A 6 26.19 60.99 -6.75
CA HIS A 6 25.49 60.13 -7.74
C HIS A 6 26.30 58.88 -8.10
N ARG A 7 27.64 58.97 -8.05
CA ARG A 7 28.52 57.85 -8.34
C ARG A 7 28.48 56.79 -7.23
N ALA A 8 28.39 57.19 -5.97
CA ALA A 8 28.23 56.23 -4.85
C ALA A 8 26.88 55.51 -4.88
N GLY A 9 25.79 56.21 -5.26
CA GLY A 9 24.50 55.64 -5.41
C GLY A 9 24.39 54.61 -6.55
N ILE A 10 25.02 54.87 -7.68
CA ILE A 10 25.09 53.93 -8.81
C ILE A 10 25.89 52.69 -8.44
N LEU A 11 27.05 52.85 -7.76
CA LEU A 11 27.87 51.73 -7.30
C LEU A 11 27.11 50.83 -6.34
N MET A 12 26.37 51.42 -5.41
CA MET A 12 25.56 50.66 -4.44
C MET A 12 24.39 49.90 -5.15
N ALA A 13 23.73 50.50 -6.12
CA ALA A 13 22.69 49.85 -6.90
C ALA A 13 23.23 48.66 -7.70
N VAL A 14 24.41 48.77 -8.28
CA VAL A 14 25.07 47.66 -8.99
C VAL A 14 25.39 46.49 -8.04
N PHE A 15 25.93 46.77 -6.84
CA PHE A 15 26.19 45.71 -5.85
C PHE A 15 24.92 45.02 -5.39
N VAL A 16 23.84 45.73 -5.14
CA VAL A 16 22.52 45.18 -4.77
C VAL A 16 21.98 44.28 -5.90
N LEU A 17 22.11 44.70 -7.14
CA LEU A 17 21.67 43.92 -8.28
C LEU A 17 22.47 42.64 -8.46
N ILE A 18 23.78 42.67 -8.32
CA ILE A 18 24.66 41.48 -8.32
C ILE A 18 24.28 40.54 -7.18
N TYR A 19 24.03 41.06 -5.97
CA TYR A 19 23.62 40.27 -4.82
C TYR A 19 22.27 39.55 -5.07
N ILE A 20 21.27 40.24 -5.63
CA ILE A 20 19.96 39.65 -5.96
C ILE A 20 20.12 38.51 -7.00
N ILE A 21 20.93 38.73 -8.05
CA ILE A 21 21.20 37.71 -9.07
C ILE A 21 21.91 36.49 -8.45
N MET A 22 22.90 36.74 -7.58
CA MET A 22 23.63 35.67 -6.92
C MET A 22 22.73 34.83 -5.98
N VAL A 23 21.93 35.48 -5.16
CA VAL A 23 21.00 34.82 -4.23
C VAL A 23 19.89 34.07 -5.02
N GLY A 24 19.35 34.71 -6.05
CA GLY A 24 18.37 34.08 -6.93
C GLY A 24 18.93 32.84 -7.64
N GLY A 25 20.15 32.95 -8.18
CA GLY A 25 20.85 31.84 -8.82
C GLY A 25 21.11 30.67 -7.86
N LEU A 26 21.60 30.95 -6.66
CA LEU A 26 21.81 29.94 -5.62
C LEU A 26 20.48 29.29 -5.18
N TYR A 27 19.42 30.05 -5.06
CA TYR A 27 18.10 29.55 -4.71
C TYR A 27 17.55 28.58 -5.77
N PHE A 28 17.62 28.96 -7.05
CA PHE A 28 17.18 28.08 -8.16
C PHE A 28 18.05 26.84 -8.29
N TYR A 29 19.36 26.98 -8.11
CA TYR A 29 20.29 25.84 -8.16
C TYR A 29 20.05 24.87 -7.00
N SER A 30 19.91 25.38 -5.78
CA SER A 30 19.64 24.57 -4.58
C SER A 30 18.28 23.86 -4.66
N LYS A 31 17.24 24.57 -5.14
CA LYS A 31 15.89 24.00 -5.28
C LYS A 31 15.86 22.80 -6.24
N ASN A 32 16.58 22.88 -7.36
CA ASN A 32 16.61 21.78 -8.34
C ASN A 32 17.37 20.54 -7.82
N ILE A 33 18.40 20.73 -7.00
CA ILE A 33 19.15 19.62 -6.41
C ILE A 33 18.31 18.94 -5.32
N ILE A 34 17.72 19.70 -4.41
CA ILE A 34 16.90 19.17 -3.31
C ILE A 34 15.68 18.43 -3.87
N MET A 35 15.03 18.96 -4.89
CA MET A 35 13.90 18.27 -5.54
C MET A 35 14.32 16.96 -6.20
N LYS A 36 15.48 16.91 -6.84
CA LYS A 36 15.99 15.69 -7.47
C LYS A 36 16.29 14.60 -6.45
N ASP A 37 16.99 14.96 -5.39
CA ASP A 37 17.35 14.03 -4.32
C ASP A 37 16.11 13.54 -3.56
N LEU A 38 15.11 14.40 -3.37
CA LEU A 38 13.84 14.03 -2.73
C LEU A 38 13.01 13.08 -3.60
N VAL A 39 12.94 13.34 -4.91
CA VAL A 39 12.24 12.46 -5.87
C VAL A 39 12.95 11.11 -5.97
N GLU A 40 14.28 11.09 -6.01
CA GLU A 40 15.06 9.85 -6.06
C GLU A 40 14.93 9.04 -4.75
N PHE A 41 14.92 9.71 -3.60
CA PHE A 41 14.64 9.08 -2.30
C PHE A 41 13.23 8.51 -2.23
N ALA A 42 12.22 9.27 -2.65
CA ALA A 42 10.83 8.80 -2.68
C ALA A 42 10.63 7.62 -3.64
N ALA A 43 11.28 7.66 -4.82
CA ALA A 43 11.25 6.54 -5.77
C ALA A 43 11.92 5.29 -5.19
N GLN A 44 13.07 5.41 -4.54
CA GLN A 44 13.75 4.28 -3.88
C GLN A 44 12.91 3.71 -2.73
N TYR A 45 12.28 4.57 -1.94
CA TYR A 45 11.42 4.13 -0.83
C TYR A 45 10.18 3.38 -1.34
N GLY A 46 9.56 3.87 -2.41
CA GLY A 46 8.44 3.21 -3.06
C GLY A 46 8.82 1.85 -3.67
N ILE A 47 9.98 1.74 -4.29
CA ILE A 47 10.50 0.47 -4.84
C ILE A 47 10.72 -0.53 -3.70
N VAL A 48 11.31 -0.11 -2.59
CA VAL A 48 11.56 -0.99 -1.43
C VAL A 48 10.24 -1.47 -0.83
N GLN A 49 9.26 -0.60 -0.65
CA GLN A 49 7.93 -1.00 -0.15
C GLN A 49 7.23 -1.98 -1.09
N ASN A 50 7.24 -1.72 -2.38
CA ASN A 50 6.60 -2.61 -3.35
C ASN A 50 7.30 -3.98 -3.41
N THR A 51 8.64 -4.00 -3.37
CA THR A 51 9.41 -5.25 -3.31
C THR A 51 9.11 -6.02 -2.02
N LEU A 52 9.09 -5.34 -0.87
CA LEU A 52 8.76 -5.98 0.40
C LEU A 52 7.34 -6.53 0.43
N LEU A 53 6.36 -5.80 -0.11
CA LEU A 53 4.97 -6.28 -0.19
C LEU A 53 4.83 -7.48 -1.11
N ARG A 54 5.59 -7.54 -2.20
CA ARG A 54 5.60 -8.70 -3.12
C ARG A 54 6.28 -9.92 -2.52
N GLU A 55 7.35 -9.73 -1.77
CA GLU A 55 8.13 -10.79 -1.13
C GLU A 55 7.54 -11.26 0.22
N LEU A 56 6.44 -10.65 0.68
CA LEU A 56 5.72 -11.17 1.85
C LEU A 56 5.25 -12.60 1.56
N SER A 57 5.69 -13.53 2.40
CA SER A 57 5.25 -14.94 2.36
C SER A 57 3.79 -15.13 2.80
N ILE A 58 3.06 -14.03 3.02
CA ILE A 58 1.64 -14.03 3.40
C ILE A 58 0.83 -13.58 2.18
N PRO A 59 -0.12 -14.39 1.70
CA PRO A 59 -1.02 -14.02 0.64
C PRO A 59 -1.79 -12.74 0.96
N TYR A 60 -1.64 -11.74 0.11
CA TYR A 60 -2.20 -10.41 0.31
C TYR A 60 -2.79 -9.84 -0.97
N ALA A 61 -3.97 -9.24 -0.88
CA ALA A 61 -4.63 -8.58 -1.98
C ALA A 61 -5.28 -7.25 -1.56
N ILE A 62 -5.40 -6.34 -2.51
CA ILE A 62 -6.12 -5.08 -2.39
C ILE A 62 -7.31 -5.11 -3.34
N LEU A 63 -8.51 -4.93 -2.78
CA LEU A 63 -9.75 -4.95 -3.51
C LEU A 63 -10.44 -3.60 -3.46
N LEU A 64 -11.26 -3.32 -4.47
CA LEU A 64 -12.27 -2.27 -4.41
C LEU A 64 -13.48 -2.71 -3.57
N ASP A 65 -14.35 -1.78 -3.30
CA ASP A 65 -15.62 -1.96 -2.56
C ASP A 65 -16.61 -2.93 -3.23
N ASP A 66 -16.43 -3.20 -4.52
CA ASP A 66 -17.21 -4.17 -5.30
C ASP A 66 -16.58 -5.58 -5.33
N GLY A 67 -15.39 -5.74 -4.72
CA GLY A 67 -14.65 -7.01 -4.68
C GLY A 67 -13.72 -7.24 -5.87
N LYS A 68 -13.56 -6.23 -6.75
CA LYS A 68 -12.58 -6.28 -7.82
C LYS A 68 -11.18 -6.13 -7.26
N ALA A 69 -10.30 -7.08 -7.57
CA ALA A 69 -8.91 -7.00 -7.18
C ALA A 69 -8.17 -5.95 -8.02
N VAL A 70 -7.54 -5.01 -7.35
CA VAL A 70 -6.67 -3.99 -7.94
C VAL A 70 -5.24 -4.48 -7.95
N TRP A 71 -4.84 -5.16 -6.88
CA TRP A 71 -3.50 -5.68 -6.73
C TRP A 71 -3.49 -6.95 -5.87
N MET A 72 -2.56 -7.85 -6.17
CA MET A 72 -2.29 -9.08 -5.42
C MET A 72 -0.79 -9.33 -5.41
N ASN A 73 -0.26 -9.94 -4.34
CA ASN A 73 1.11 -10.42 -4.34
C ASN A 73 1.20 -11.82 -4.98
N ASP A 74 2.42 -12.25 -5.26
CA ASP A 74 2.69 -13.52 -5.94
C ASP A 74 2.13 -14.73 -5.16
N GLU A 75 2.13 -14.68 -3.83
CA GLU A 75 1.57 -15.73 -2.97
C GLU A 75 0.04 -15.82 -3.11
N PHE A 76 -0.65 -14.68 -3.20
CA PHE A 76 -2.10 -14.66 -3.41
C PHE A 76 -2.45 -15.15 -4.82
N GLU A 77 -1.70 -14.72 -5.85
CA GLU A 77 -1.86 -15.20 -7.23
C GLU A 77 -1.62 -16.72 -7.30
N ALA A 78 -0.64 -17.26 -6.57
CA ALA A 78 -0.37 -18.69 -6.53
C ALA A 78 -1.56 -19.50 -5.97
N ILE A 79 -2.22 -19.00 -4.92
CA ILE A 79 -3.44 -19.63 -4.38
C ILE A 79 -4.52 -19.71 -5.45
N LEU A 80 -4.72 -18.64 -6.25
CA LEU A 80 -5.75 -18.60 -7.29
C LEU A 80 -5.39 -19.42 -8.55
N GLY A 81 -4.25 -20.12 -8.56
CA GLY A 81 -3.78 -20.89 -9.71
C GLY A 81 -3.06 -20.05 -10.76
N GLY A 82 -2.58 -18.87 -10.38
CA GLY A 82 -1.83 -17.92 -11.21
C GLY A 82 -2.53 -16.59 -11.42
N LYS A 83 -1.85 -15.68 -12.10
CA LYS A 83 -2.36 -14.32 -12.34
C LYS A 83 -3.68 -14.34 -13.12
N PRO A 84 -4.77 -13.78 -12.56
CA PRO A 84 -6.05 -13.71 -13.24
C PRO A 84 -5.96 -12.94 -14.57
N LYS A 85 -6.58 -13.48 -15.63
CA LYS A 85 -6.66 -12.80 -16.91
C LYS A 85 -7.83 -11.82 -16.91
N GLY A 86 -7.55 -10.53 -17.02
CA GLY A 86 -8.56 -9.46 -17.05
C GLY A 86 -9.04 -9.04 -15.67
N GLU A 87 -10.29 -8.57 -15.57
CA GLU A 87 -10.88 -8.11 -14.31
C GLU A 87 -11.12 -9.29 -13.35
N ALA A 88 -10.41 -9.28 -12.24
CA ALA A 88 -10.51 -10.31 -11.21
C ALA A 88 -11.44 -9.85 -10.07
N TYR A 89 -12.59 -10.47 -9.97
CA TYR A 89 -13.46 -10.35 -8.80
C TYR A 89 -13.19 -11.51 -7.87
N ILE A 90 -12.81 -11.21 -6.62
CA ILE A 90 -12.38 -12.23 -5.66
C ILE A 90 -13.47 -13.28 -5.40
N SER A 91 -14.73 -12.87 -5.39
CA SER A 91 -15.89 -13.76 -5.19
C SER A 91 -16.08 -14.83 -6.28
N LYS A 92 -15.43 -14.69 -7.44
CA LYS A 92 -15.42 -15.73 -8.48
C LYS A 92 -14.52 -16.92 -8.12
N TYR A 93 -13.50 -16.69 -7.30
CA TYR A 93 -12.52 -17.69 -6.86
C TYR A 93 -12.88 -18.20 -5.47
N ILE A 94 -13.17 -17.28 -4.55
CA ILE A 94 -13.52 -17.56 -3.16
C ILE A 94 -14.89 -16.92 -2.91
N PRO A 95 -16.01 -17.68 -3.11
CA PRO A 95 -17.38 -17.14 -3.03
C PRO A 95 -17.74 -16.52 -1.69
N GLU A 96 -17.10 -16.99 -0.61
CA GLU A 96 -17.27 -16.47 0.74
C GLU A 96 -16.78 -15.00 0.85
N LEU A 97 -15.76 -14.62 0.08
CA LEU A 97 -15.23 -13.26 0.03
C LEU A 97 -16.05 -12.36 -0.89
N ASN A 98 -17.29 -12.13 -0.52
CA ASN A 98 -18.21 -11.28 -1.28
C ASN A 98 -18.47 -9.95 -0.57
N ARG A 99 -19.07 -9.01 -1.28
CA ARG A 99 -19.30 -7.63 -0.82
C ARG A 99 -20.07 -7.54 0.52
N SER A 100 -20.92 -8.54 0.84
CA SER A 100 -21.75 -8.47 2.05
C SER A 100 -20.97 -8.53 3.34
N ILE A 101 -19.78 -9.15 3.30
CA ILE A 101 -18.90 -9.33 4.46
C ILE A 101 -17.83 -8.23 4.59
N PHE A 102 -17.70 -7.36 3.59
CA PHE A 102 -16.66 -6.34 3.60
C PHE A 102 -16.86 -5.35 4.74
N PRO A 103 -15.77 -4.95 5.43
CA PRO A 103 -15.82 -3.96 6.48
C PRO A 103 -16.44 -2.65 5.98
N LYS A 104 -17.39 -2.09 6.74
CA LYS A 104 -18.10 -0.85 6.37
C LYS A 104 -17.49 0.39 6.99
N GLU A 105 -16.85 0.23 8.14
CA GLU A 105 -16.21 1.32 8.88
C GLU A 105 -14.70 1.32 8.65
N ASP A 106 -14.09 2.49 8.68
CA ASP A 106 -12.65 2.63 8.54
C ASP A 106 -11.92 1.87 9.65
N GLN A 107 -10.82 1.21 9.29
CA GLN A 107 -10.03 0.33 10.18
C GLN A 107 -10.79 -0.86 10.80
N GLN A 108 -12.05 -1.06 10.45
CA GLN A 108 -12.78 -2.25 10.86
C GLN A 108 -12.10 -3.49 10.31
N LYS A 109 -11.95 -4.49 11.17
CA LYS A 109 -11.39 -5.81 10.85
C LYS A 109 -12.50 -6.85 10.85
N VAL A 110 -12.57 -7.66 9.80
CA VAL A 110 -13.42 -8.84 9.73
C VAL A 110 -12.53 -10.06 9.54
N THR A 111 -12.72 -11.08 10.35
CA THR A 111 -11.99 -12.35 10.24
C THR A 111 -12.99 -13.46 10.01
N MET A 112 -12.72 -14.35 9.06
CA MET A 112 -13.58 -15.49 8.73
C MET A 112 -12.76 -16.65 8.19
N GLU A 113 -13.32 -17.85 8.24
CA GLU A 113 -12.76 -19.02 7.59
C GLU A 113 -13.32 -19.14 6.17
N VAL A 114 -12.45 -19.47 5.23
CA VAL A 114 -12.79 -19.71 3.83
C VAL A 114 -12.15 -20.99 3.35
N TYR A 115 -12.81 -21.67 2.41
CA TYR A 115 -12.35 -22.94 1.85
C TYR A 115 -12.03 -22.74 0.37
N TYR A 116 -10.83 -23.10 -0.02
CA TYR A 116 -10.41 -23.00 -1.40
C TYR A 116 -9.34 -24.05 -1.73
N ASP A 117 -9.56 -24.81 -2.83
CA ASP A 117 -8.64 -25.85 -3.34
C ASP A 117 -8.21 -26.86 -2.26
N ASP A 118 -9.20 -27.47 -1.57
CA ASP A 118 -9.02 -28.44 -0.48
C ASP A 118 -8.23 -27.93 0.73
N LYS A 119 -8.07 -26.62 0.86
CA LYS A 119 -7.40 -25.98 1.98
C LYS A 119 -8.33 -25.07 2.77
N GLU A 120 -8.01 -24.94 4.05
CA GLU A 120 -8.69 -24.06 4.98
C GLU A 120 -7.85 -22.80 5.20
N TYR A 121 -8.42 -21.62 4.91
CA TYR A 121 -7.76 -20.36 5.13
C TYR A 121 -8.51 -19.52 6.15
N GLN A 122 -7.79 -18.85 7.03
CA GLN A 122 -8.31 -17.74 7.79
C GLN A 122 -8.13 -16.47 6.96
N ALA A 123 -9.23 -15.88 6.54
CA ALA A 123 -9.26 -14.62 5.81
C ALA A 123 -9.43 -13.46 6.79
N GLU A 124 -8.57 -12.47 6.71
CA GLU A 124 -8.68 -11.21 7.42
C GLU A 124 -8.90 -10.09 6.41
N LEU A 125 -10.01 -9.35 6.57
CA LEU A 125 -10.34 -8.21 5.74
C LEU A 125 -10.26 -6.94 6.57
N ARG A 126 -9.62 -5.89 6.01
CA ARG A 126 -9.56 -4.56 6.61
C ARG A 126 -9.96 -3.51 5.59
N ARG A 127 -10.76 -2.55 6.04
CA ARG A 127 -10.97 -1.32 5.30
C ARG A 127 -9.83 -0.35 5.59
N VAL A 128 -9.25 0.20 4.53
CA VAL A 128 -8.10 1.11 4.61
C VAL A 128 -8.40 2.34 3.76
N SER A 129 -8.28 3.53 4.35
CA SER A 129 -8.47 4.80 3.63
C SER A 129 -7.28 5.09 2.71
N VAL A 130 -7.55 5.82 1.63
CA VAL A 130 -6.54 6.22 0.63
C VAL A 130 -5.44 7.09 1.21
N GLU A 131 -5.72 7.86 2.27
CA GLU A 131 -4.72 8.70 2.95
C GLU A 131 -3.50 7.90 3.44
N GLY A 132 -3.67 6.60 3.73
CA GLY A 132 -2.57 5.70 4.08
C GLY A 132 -1.78 5.15 2.89
N PHE A 133 -2.24 5.38 1.65
CA PHE A 133 -1.64 4.88 0.42
C PHE A 133 -1.08 5.97 -0.51
N SER A 134 -1.08 7.23 -0.09
CA SER A 134 -0.70 8.38 -0.93
C SER A 134 0.66 8.22 -1.63
N ASP A 135 1.60 7.54 -1.00
CA ASP A 135 2.93 7.28 -1.56
C ASP A 135 2.96 6.03 -2.48
N THR A 136 1.93 5.19 -2.41
CA THR A 136 1.86 3.89 -3.12
C THR A 136 0.97 3.96 -4.38
N GLU A 137 0.13 5.01 -4.51
CA GLU A 137 -0.78 5.20 -5.65
C GLU A 137 -0.09 5.15 -7.01
N GLN A 138 1.12 5.73 -7.12
CA GLN A 138 1.88 5.75 -8.38
C GLN A 138 2.45 4.38 -8.76
N LEU A 139 2.62 3.48 -7.79
CA LEU A 139 3.22 2.17 -7.98
C LEU A 139 2.19 1.07 -8.26
N MET A 140 0.96 1.25 -7.79
CA MET A 140 -0.11 0.25 -7.91
C MET A 140 -1.19 0.62 -8.93
N GLU A 141 -1.07 1.76 -9.64
CA GLU A 141 -2.10 2.25 -10.57
C GLU A 141 -3.51 2.26 -9.96
N LEU A 142 -3.60 2.67 -8.69
CA LEU A 142 -4.86 2.70 -7.95
C LEU A 142 -5.82 3.74 -8.53
N PRO A 143 -7.14 3.45 -8.63
CA PRO A 143 -8.12 4.41 -9.08
C PRO A 143 -8.23 5.62 -8.13
N LYS A 144 -7.94 6.82 -8.63
CA LYS A 144 -7.92 8.07 -7.85
C LYS A 144 -9.28 8.53 -7.29
N GLU A 145 -10.38 7.89 -7.74
CA GLU A 145 -11.74 8.27 -7.37
C GLU A 145 -12.26 7.53 -6.13
N LYS A 146 -11.51 6.59 -5.59
CA LYS A 146 -11.95 5.78 -4.44
C LYS A 146 -11.31 6.27 -3.14
N GLU A 147 -12.14 6.48 -2.13
CA GLU A 147 -11.71 6.96 -0.82
C GLU A 147 -11.14 5.84 0.07
N TYR A 148 -11.40 4.57 -0.26
CA TYR A 148 -10.94 3.42 0.52
C TYR A 148 -10.81 2.15 -0.31
N PHE A 149 -10.03 1.22 0.22
CA PHE A 149 -9.80 -0.12 -0.31
C PHE A 149 -10.07 -1.18 0.76
N ILE A 150 -10.24 -2.40 0.34
CA ILE A 150 -10.32 -3.57 1.22
C ILE A 150 -9.02 -4.35 1.07
N ALA A 151 -8.22 -4.37 2.13
CA ALA A 151 -7.05 -5.22 2.23
C ALA A 151 -7.49 -6.61 2.69
N VAL A 152 -7.02 -7.66 2.01
CA VAL A 152 -7.34 -9.06 2.30
C VAL A 152 -6.05 -9.82 2.55
N TYR A 153 -5.98 -10.52 3.67
CA TYR A 153 -4.91 -11.45 4.03
C TYR A 153 -5.48 -12.85 4.13
N LEU A 154 -4.76 -13.83 3.61
CA LEU A 154 -5.10 -15.23 3.78
C LEU A 154 -4.01 -15.94 4.56
N GLN A 155 -4.38 -16.70 5.57
CA GLN A 155 -3.49 -17.57 6.32
C GLN A 155 -3.94 -19.01 6.16
N ASP A 156 -3.08 -19.86 5.63
CA ASP A 156 -3.34 -21.31 5.56
C ASP A 156 -3.36 -21.88 6.99
N VAL A 157 -4.51 -22.38 7.40
CA VAL A 157 -4.74 -22.96 8.74
C VAL A 157 -5.10 -24.44 8.65
N THR A 158 -4.95 -25.06 7.49
CA THR A 158 -5.31 -26.44 7.22
C THR A 158 -4.70 -27.41 8.22
N GLU A 159 -3.39 -27.38 8.39
CA GLU A 159 -2.67 -28.27 9.33
C GLU A 159 -2.96 -27.94 10.79
N LEU A 160 -3.14 -26.64 11.11
CA LEU A 160 -3.52 -26.23 12.46
C LEU A 160 -4.90 -26.77 12.84
N ASN A 161 -5.89 -26.60 11.99
CA ASN A 161 -7.25 -27.07 12.23
C ASN A 161 -7.33 -28.60 12.25
N ARG A 162 -6.55 -29.27 11.40
CA ARG A 162 -6.42 -30.72 11.43
C ARG A 162 -5.87 -31.21 12.77
N THR A 163 -4.79 -30.60 13.25
CA THR A 163 -4.18 -30.97 14.54
C THR A 163 -5.14 -30.70 15.70
N ILE A 164 -5.91 -29.62 15.67
CA ILE A 164 -6.93 -29.33 16.68
C ILE A 164 -8.00 -30.42 16.68
N ARG A 165 -8.54 -30.78 15.52
CA ARG A 165 -9.55 -31.85 15.40
C ARG A 165 -9.04 -33.18 15.92
N GLU A 166 -7.83 -33.58 15.52
CA GLU A 166 -7.19 -34.82 16.00
C GLU A 166 -7.02 -34.83 17.52
N ASN A 167 -6.61 -33.71 18.12
CA ASN A 167 -6.48 -33.58 19.57
C ASN A 167 -7.82 -33.65 20.27
N GLU A 168 -8.87 -33.01 19.73
CA GLU A 168 -10.22 -33.05 20.30
C GLU A 168 -10.80 -34.47 20.25
N GLU A 169 -10.64 -35.18 19.15
CA GLU A 169 -11.04 -36.60 19.02
C GLU A 169 -10.35 -37.48 20.04
N GLN A 170 -9.02 -37.33 20.22
CA GLN A 170 -8.26 -38.06 21.20
C GLN A 170 -8.75 -37.79 22.63
N ARG A 171 -9.07 -36.53 22.95
CA ARG A 171 -9.61 -36.16 24.27
C ARG A 171 -11.02 -36.70 24.51
N MET A 172 -11.86 -36.74 23.47
CA MET A 172 -13.19 -37.37 23.58
C MET A 172 -13.08 -38.88 23.82
N VAL A 173 -12.21 -39.56 23.09
CA VAL A 173 -11.97 -41.02 23.28
C VAL A 173 -11.40 -41.28 24.66
N ALA A 174 -10.43 -40.49 25.15
CA ALA A 174 -9.85 -40.64 26.48
C ALA A 174 -10.83 -40.32 27.62
N GLY A 175 -11.80 -39.46 27.38
CA GLY A 175 -12.84 -39.11 28.37
C GLY A 175 -13.99 -40.13 28.42
N LEU A 176 -14.05 -41.10 27.50
CA LEU A 176 -15.04 -42.18 27.46
C LEU A 176 -14.56 -43.44 28.16
N VAL A 177 -13.33 -43.43 28.67
CA VAL A 177 -12.75 -44.48 29.50
C VAL A 177 -12.72 -44.01 30.94
#